data_2f99da5271ff4e3b09791569d5c156af
#
_entry.id   2f99da5271ff4e3b09791569d5c156af
#
_cell.length_a   1.000
_cell.length_b   1.000
_cell.length_c   1.000
_cell.angle_alpha   90.00
_cell.angle_beta   90.00
_cell.angle_gamma   90.00
#
_symmetry.space_group_name_H-M   'P 1'
#
loop_
_entity.id
_entity.type
_entity.pdbx_description
1 polymer ?
#
loop_
_entity_poly.entity_id
_entity_poly.type
_entity_poly.pdbx_seq_one_letter_code
_entity_poly.pdbx_strand_id
1 'polypeptide(L)'
;MPTPPWWLFVLPLLAGACLPRQAGINGQLAKQVSSVLAAALISFFVGTLGLLALTLSQREFPGLAALRGLSWWHWCGGFLGMFFIFIAAFAAPRIGALMFMVLVLAGQLGMAMSLDHFGWAGFREAPISALKLGGLALIGAGIWMIRKG
;
A
#
# COMPACT_ATOMS: atom_id res chain seq x y z
N MET A 1 -9.20 -15.91 -22.45
CA MET A 1 -8.46 -16.07 -21.18
C MET A 1 -9.43 -16.62 -20.16
N PRO A 2 -9.07 -17.62 -19.32
CA PRO A 2 -9.95 -18.08 -18.25
C PRO A 2 -10.24 -16.91 -17.28
N THR A 3 -11.48 -16.83 -16.81
CA THR A 3 -11.87 -15.83 -15.79
C THR A 3 -11.08 -16.10 -14.51
N PRO A 4 -10.48 -15.07 -13.92
CA PRO A 4 -9.74 -15.25 -12.67
C PRO A 4 -10.66 -15.80 -11.57
N PRO A 5 -10.20 -16.69 -10.70
CA PRO A 5 -11.01 -17.27 -9.65
C PRO A 5 -11.46 -16.18 -8.66
N TRP A 6 -12.66 -16.33 -8.10
CA TRP A 6 -13.32 -15.33 -7.25
C TRP A 6 -12.47 -14.91 -6.02
N TRP A 7 -11.68 -15.81 -5.45
CA TRP A 7 -10.83 -15.52 -4.28
C TRP A 7 -9.75 -14.46 -4.57
N LEU A 8 -9.32 -14.31 -5.85
CA LEU A 8 -8.41 -13.23 -6.25
C LEU A 8 -9.01 -11.83 -6.07
N PHE A 9 -10.34 -11.71 -5.99
CA PHE A 9 -10.99 -10.44 -5.70
C PHE A 9 -11.20 -10.21 -4.20
N VAL A 10 -11.31 -11.30 -3.43
CA VAL A 10 -11.51 -11.23 -1.97
C VAL A 10 -10.22 -10.91 -1.22
N LEU A 11 -9.09 -11.49 -1.63
CA LEU A 11 -7.81 -11.27 -0.96
C LEU A 11 -7.40 -9.79 -0.88
N PRO A 12 -7.49 -8.98 -1.95
CA PRO A 12 -7.20 -7.54 -1.86
C PRO A 12 -8.13 -6.78 -0.92
N LEU A 13 -9.41 -7.18 -0.81
CA LEU A 13 -10.36 -6.57 0.14
C LEU A 13 -9.93 -6.84 1.59
N LEU A 14 -9.55 -8.07 1.89
CA LEU A 14 -9.04 -8.43 3.22
C LEU A 14 -7.73 -7.69 3.54
N ALA A 15 -6.80 -7.66 2.59
CA ALA A 15 -5.56 -6.90 2.74
C ALA A 15 -5.85 -5.39 2.95
N GLY A 16 -6.80 -4.83 2.20
CA GLY A 16 -7.24 -3.44 2.35
C GLY A 16 -7.81 -3.15 3.74
N ALA A 17 -8.58 -4.09 4.32
CA ALA A 17 -9.13 -3.96 5.67
C ALA A 17 -8.05 -3.97 6.78
N CYS A 18 -6.86 -4.52 6.51
CA CYS A 18 -5.74 -4.48 7.44
C CYS A 18 -5.09 -3.08 7.55
N LEU A 19 -5.15 -2.28 6.49
CA LEU A 19 -4.45 -0.98 6.42
C LEU A 19 -4.88 0.02 7.51
N PRO A 20 -6.19 0.30 7.73
CA PRO A 20 -6.61 1.22 8.79
C PRO A 20 -6.28 0.72 10.19
N ARG A 21 -6.32 -0.60 10.42
CA ARG A 21 -5.89 -1.21 11.68
C ARG A 21 -4.39 -1.00 11.90
N GLN A 22 -3.57 -1.28 10.89
CA GLN A 22 -2.12 -1.08 10.95
C GLN A 22 -1.78 0.40 11.21
N ALA A 23 -2.44 1.32 10.52
CA ALA A 23 -2.25 2.76 10.75
C ALA A 23 -2.57 3.16 12.20
N GLY A 24 -3.67 2.64 12.76
CA GLY A 24 -4.07 2.87 14.16
C GLY A 24 -3.06 2.31 15.15
N ILE A 25 -2.64 1.06 14.98
CA ILE A 25 -1.63 0.41 15.84
C ILE A 25 -0.30 1.17 15.81
N ASN A 26 0.18 1.52 14.62
CA ASN A 26 1.43 2.28 14.47
C ASN A 26 1.31 3.70 15.03
N GLY A 27 0.14 4.32 14.94
CA GLY A 27 -0.12 5.62 15.57
C GLY A 27 -0.11 5.55 17.10
N GLN A 28 -0.64 4.48 17.70
CA GLN A 28 -0.54 4.25 19.15
C GLN A 28 0.92 3.96 19.57
N LEU A 29 1.61 3.12 18.83
CA LEU A 29 3.03 2.83 19.07
C LEU A 29 3.86 4.11 19.01
N ALA A 30 3.62 4.98 18.02
CA ALA A 30 4.31 6.25 17.88
C ALA A 30 4.13 7.16 19.10
N LYS A 31 2.94 7.16 19.72
CA LYS A 31 2.69 7.89 20.96
C LYS A 31 3.47 7.30 22.13
N GLN A 32 3.50 5.96 22.27
CA GLN A 32 4.18 5.29 23.37
C GLN A 32 5.71 5.47 23.31
N VAL A 33 6.30 5.36 22.12
CA VAL A 33 7.75 5.53 21.92
C VAL A 33 8.15 7.00 21.66
N SER A 34 7.19 7.92 21.67
CA SER A 34 7.36 9.36 21.40
C SER A 34 8.05 9.66 20.06
N SER A 35 7.94 8.77 19.08
CA SER A 35 8.57 8.90 17.76
C SER A 35 7.83 8.12 16.68
N VAL A 36 7.35 8.85 15.67
CA VAL A 36 6.72 8.23 14.49
C VAL A 36 7.72 7.40 13.70
N LEU A 37 8.97 7.87 13.62
CA LEU A 37 10.04 7.17 12.90
C LEU A 37 10.40 5.85 13.60
N ALA A 38 10.53 5.85 14.93
CA ALA A 38 10.79 4.64 15.70
C ALA A 38 9.64 3.63 15.58
N ALA A 39 8.39 4.08 15.61
CA ALA A 39 7.23 3.21 15.42
C ALA A 39 7.22 2.56 14.02
N ALA A 40 7.52 3.33 12.97
CA ALA A 40 7.66 2.80 11.62
C ALA A 40 8.79 1.76 11.53
N LEU A 41 9.96 2.04 12.12
CA LEU A 41 11.09 1.12 12.17
C LEU A 41 10.72 -0.20 12.86
N ILE A 42 10.10 -0.14 14.03
CA ILE A 42 9.64 -1.31 14.78
C ILE A 42 8.63 -2.12 13.95
N SER A 43 7.66 -1.46 13.32
CA SER A 43 6.67 -2.11 12.46
C SER A 43 7.30 -2.87 11.29
N PHE A 44 8.24 -2.25 10.60
CA PHE A 44 9.00 -2.90 9.51
C PHE A 44 9.87 -4.04 10.00
N PHE A 45 10.52 -3.87 11.14
CA PHE A 45 11.36 -4.92 11.75
C PHE A 45 10.52 -6.17 12.05
N VAL A 46 9.37 -6.01 12.71
CA VAL A 46 8.44 -7.13 12.99
C VAL A 46 7.95 -7.77 11.69
N GLY A 47 7.57 -6.96 10.69
CA GLY A 47 7.19 -7.47 9.37
C GLY A 47 8.32 -8.25 8.68
N THR A 48 9.55 -7.75 8.77
CA THR A 48 10.75 -8.42 8.23
C THR A 48 10.98 -9.78 8.92
N LEU A 49 10.83 -9.86 10.23
CA LEU A 49 10.95 -11.13 10.96
C LEU A 49 9.87 -12.13 10.52
N GLY A 50 8.62 -11.66 10.33
CA GLY A 50 7.54 -12.49 9.82
C GLY A 50 7.82 -13.04 8.42
N LEU A 51 8.27 -12.18 7.49
CA LEU A 51 8.65 -12.59 6.14
C LEU A 51 9.85 -13.54 6.16
N LEU A 52 10.85 -13.27 6.99
CA LEU A 52 12.02 -14.13 7.16
C LEU A 52 11.60 -15.53 7.63
N ALA A 53 10.73 -15.61 8.64
CA ALA A 53 10.23 -16.90 9.14
C ALA A 53 9.49 -17.69 8.04
N LEU A 54 8.64 -17.02 7.25
CA LEU A 54 7.95 -17.64 6.13
C LEU A 54 8.91 -18.11 5.04
N THR A 55 9.87 -17.27 4.63
CA THR A 55 10.87 -17.60 3.62
C THR A 55 11.72 -18.79 4.05
N LEU A 56 12.11 -18.84 5.32
CA LEU A 56 12.84 -20.00 5.90
C LEU A 56 12.00 -21.25 5.88
N SER A 57 10.72 -21.17 6.25
CA SER A 57 9.81 -22.34 6.30
C SER A 57 9.59 -22.93 4.90
N GLN A 58 9.53 -22.08 3.88
CA GLN A 58 9.32 -22.50 2.48
C GLN A 58 10.62 -22.80 1.74
N ARG A 59 11.77 -22.54 2.36
CA ARG A 59 13.11 -22.67 1.74
C ARG A 59 13.28 -21.86 0.45
N GLU A 60 12.59 -20.74 0.34
CA GLU A 60 12.58 -19.87 -0.86
C GLU A 60 13.62 -18.73 -0.77
N PHE A 61 14.83 -19.03 -0.38
CA PHE A 61 15.89 -18.02 -0.39
C PHE A 61 16.40 -17.79 -1.82
N PRO A 62 16.39 -16.52 -2.29
CA PRO A 62 16.97 -16.21 -3.59
C PRO A 62 18.47 -16.47 -3.58
N GLY A 63 18.96 -17.12 -4.62
CA GLY A 63 20.40 -17.31 -4.79
C GLY A 63 21.13 -15.97 -4.96
N LEU A 64 22.40 -15.91 -4.55
CA LEU A 64 23.21 -14.68 -4.63
C LEU A 64 23.30 -14.12 -6.07
N ALA A 65 23.27 -15.00 -7.07
CA ALA A 65 23.27 -14.61 -8.48
C ALA A 65 22.01 -13.84 -8.87
N ALA A 66 20.83 -14.24 -8.34
CA ALA A 66 19.57 -13.54 -8.57
C ALA A 66 19.59 -12.13 -7.95
N LEU A 67 20.15 -12.00 -6.74
CA LEU A 67 20.27 -10.70 -6.06
C LEU A 67 21.22 -9.75 -6.81
N ARG A 68 22.31 -10.25 -7.37
CA ARG A 68 23.25 -9.45 -8.17
C ARG A 68 22.68 -8.97 -9.50
N GLY A 69 21.69 -9.66 -10.03
CA GLY A 69 20.97 -9.29 -11.27
C GLY A 69 19.89 -8.22 -11.08
N LEU A 70 19.63 -7.78 -9.84
CA LEU A 70 18.60 -6.78 -9.58
C LEU A 70 19.06 -5.39 -9.99
N SER A 71 18.21 -4.69 -10.75
CA SER A 71 18.40 -3.27 -11.05
C SER A 71 18.10 -2.42 -9.81
N TRP A 72 18.69 -1.23 -9.73
CA TRP A 72 18.56 -0.36 -8.55
C TRP A 72 17.11 -0.01 -8.18
N TRP A 73 16.21 0.13 -9.16
CA TRP A 73 14.80 0.47 -8.87
C TRP A 73 14.02 -0.63 -8.14
N HIS A 74 14.44 -1.91 -8.21
CA HIS A 74 13.81 -2.98 -7.45
C HIS A 74 13.96 -2.77 -5.93
N TRP A 75 14.94 -2.00 -5.50
CA TRP A 75 15.17 -1.66 -4.10
C TRP A 75 14.28 -0.50 -3.63
N CYS A 76 13.75 0.31 -4.57
CA CYS A 76 12.91 1.47 -4.23
C CYS A 76 11.57 1.07 -3.59
N GLY A 77 11.07 -0.15 -3.84
CA GLY A 77 9.82 -0.62 -3.25
C GLY A 77 9.81 -0.57 -1.72
N GLY A 78 10.93 -0.92 -1.09
CA GLY A 78 11.08 -0.82 0.36
C GLY A 78 10.98 0.61 0.88
N PHE A 79 11.58 1.58 0.19
CA PHE A 79 11.49 3.00 0.53
C PHE A 79 10.07 3.55 0.38
N LEU A 80 9.34 3.16 -0.67
CA LEU A 80 7.95 3.55 -0.85
C LEU A 80 7.07 2.99 0.27
N GLY A 81 7.28 1.73 0.67
CA GLY A 81 6.60 1.14 1.81
C GLY A 81 6.90 1.87 3.12
N MET A 82 8.18 2.17 3.38
CA MET A 82 8.61 2.94 4.55
C MET A 82 7.91 4.31 4.59
N PHE A 83 7.91 5.04 3.49
CA PHE A 83 7.24 6.33 3.36
C PHE A 83 5.75 6.22 3.69
N PHE A 84 5.05 5.22 3.13
CA PHE A 84 3.64 4.99 3.41
C PHE A 84 3.37 4.73 4.90
N ILE A 85 4.11 3.84 5.53
CA ILE A 85 3.92 3.50 6.96
C ILE A 85 4.21 4.71 7.86
N PHE A 86 5.26 5.48 7.54
CA PHE A 86 5.58 6.70 8.27
C PHE A 86 4.43 7.72 8.19
N ILE A 87 3.93 7.99 6.97
CA ILE A 87 2.80 8.91 6.77
C ILE A 87 1.53 8.37 7.43
N ALA A 88 1.26 7.06 7.38
CA ALA A 88 0.10 6.46 8.01
C ALA A 88 0.12 6.65 9.54
N ALA A 89 1.25 6.35 10.19
CA ALA A 89 1.41 6.53 11.63
C ALA A 89 1.34 8.01 12.06
N PHE A 90 1.78 8.92 11.18
CA PHE A 90 1.76 10.36 11.43
C PHE A 90 0.37 10.98 11.19
N ALA A 91 -0.23 10.73 10.02
CA ALA A 91 -1.42 11.43 9.54
C ALA A 91 -2.73 10.81 10.02
N ALA A 92 -2.87 9.46 10.02
CA ALA A 92 -4.14 8.82 10.35
C ALA A 92 -4.69 9.20 11.73
N PRO A 93 -3.88 9.28 12.81
CA PRO A 93 -4.37 9.71 14.11
C PRO A 93 -4.81 11.20 14.17
N ARG A 94 -4.39 12.02 13.21
CA ARG A 94 -4.67 13.47 13.17
C ARG A 94 -5.91 13.81 12.37
N ILE A 95 -6.13 13.10 11.26
CA ILE A 95 -7.25 13.40 10.34
C ILE A 95 -8.36 12.37 10.41
N GLY A 96 -8.20 11.32 11.24
CA GLY A 96 -9.14 10.22 11.36
C GLY A 96 -8.91 9.12 10.33
N ALA A 97 -9.26 7.89 10.71
CA ALA A 97 -9.00 6.69 9.89
C ALA A 97 -9.74 6.75 8.54
N LEU A 98 -11.01 7.15 8.53
CA LEU A 98 -11.82 7.20 7.31
C LEU A 98 -11.24 8.22 6.32
N MET A 99 -10.97 9.45 6.77
CA MET A 99 -10.41 10.50 5.89
C MET A 99 -9.03 10.10 5.36
N PHE A 100 -8.17 9.56 6.22
CA PHE A 100 -6.86 9.05 5.80
C PHE A 100 -7.00 8.00 4.68
N MET A 101 -7.87 6.99 4.88
CA MET A 101 -8.03 5.91 3.92
C MET A 101 -8.61 6.35 2.58
N VAL A 102 -9.57 7.27 2.56
CA VAL A 102 -10.12 7.75 1.28
C VAL A 102 -9.11 8.59 0.49
N LEU A 103 -8.26 9.36 1.18
CA LEU A 103 -7.16 10.10 0.53
C LEU A 103 -6.09 9.14 -0.03
N VAL A 104 -5.72 8.12 0.73
CA VAL A 104 -4.80 7.06 0.28
C VAL A 104 -5.38 6.36 -0.95
N LEU A 105 -6.65 5.97 -0.91
CA LEU A 105 -7.32 5.32 -2.03
C LEU A 105 -7.31 6.20 -3.28
N ALA A 106 -7.60 7.49 -3.15
CA ALA A 106 -7.55 8.41 -4.28
C ALA A 106 -6.15 8.49 -4.90
N GLY A 107 -5.11 8.58 -4.07
CA GLY A 107 -3.72 8.58 -4.53
C GLY A 107 -3.34 7.27 -5.23
N GLN A 108 -3.72 6.12 -4.64
CA GLN A 108 -3.48 4.80 -5.21
C GLN A 108 -4.17 4.62 -6.57
N LEU A 109 -5.43 5.01 -6.69
CA LEU A 109 -6.16 4.89 -7.95
C LEU A 109 -5.63 5.82 -9.03
N GLY A 110 -5.23 7.06 -8.68
CA GLY A 110 -4.58 7.96 -9.62
C GLY A 110 -3.27 7.40 -10.15
N MET A 111 -2.43 6.86 -9.26
CA MET A 111 -1.17 6.20 -9.67
C MET A 111 -1.43 4.92 -10.46
N ALA A 112 -2.36 4.06 -10.02
CA ALA A 112 -2.71 2.83 -10.73
C ALA A 112 -3.20 3.11 -12.16
N MET A 113 -4.04 4.13 -12.33
CA MET A 113 -4.51 4.55 -13.65
C MET A 113 -3.36 5.03 -14.55
N SER A 114 -2.36 5.70 -13.99
CA SER A 114 -1.16 6.11 -14.72
C SER A 114 -0.28 4.91 -15.10
N LEU A 115 -0.07 3.99 -14.17
CA LEU A 115 0.70 2.76 -14.42
C LEU A 115 0.05 1.89 -15.51
N ASP A 116 -1.27 1.72 -15.46
CA ASP A 116 -2.03 1.00 -16.48
C ASP A 116 -1.99 1.72 -17.83
N HIS A 117 -2.07 3.05 -17.84
CA HIS A 117 -2.06 3.82 -19.09
C HIS A 117 -0.78 3.63 -19.89
N PHE A 118 0.35 3.62 -19.21
CA PHE A 118 1.68 3.54 -19.82
C PHE A 118 2.27 2.11 -19.80
N GLY A 119 1.59 1.14 -19.20
CA GLY A 119 2.11 -0.21 -19.02
C GLY A 119 3.38 -0.29 -18.16
N TRP A 120 3.57 0.67 -17.22
CA TRP A 120 4.76 0.74 -16.38
C TRP A 120 4.77 -0.32 -15.28
N ALA A 121 5.97 -0.58 -14.74
CA ALA A 121 6.20 -1.51 -13.64
C ALA A 121 5.67 -2.95 -13.88
N GLY A 122 5.56 -3.38 -15.15
CA GLY A 122 5.10 -4.71 -15.53
C GLY A 122 3.57 -4.87 -15.54
N PHE A 123 2.80 -3.79 -15.37
CA PHE A 123 1.34 -3.83 -15.50
C PHE A 123 0.93 -3.92 -16.98
N ARG A 124 -0.26 -4.49 -17.19
CA ARG A 124 -0.84 -4.56 -18.53
C ARG A 124 -1.30 -3.18 -18.97
N GLU A 125 -0.92 -2.78 -20.18
CA GLU A 125 -1.39 -1.53 -20.77
C GLU A 125 -2.93 -1.51 -20.91
N ALA A 126 -3.55 -0.50 -20.33
CA ALA A 126 -4.98 -0.26 -20.35
C ALA A 126 -5.25 1.25 -20.35
N PRO A 127 -5.41 1.87 -21.54
CA PRO A 127 -5.53 3.31 -21.71
C PRO A 127 -6.62 3.94 -20.83
N ILE A 128 -6.42 5.20 -20.49
CA ILE A 128 -7.41 6.00 -19.74
C ILE A 128 -8.65 6.17 -20.61
N SER A 129 -9.82 5.94 -20.04
CA SER A 129 -11.11 6.15 -20.67
C SER A 129 -11.94 7.18 -19.91
N ALA A 130 -12.95 7.76 -20.55
CA ALA A 130 -13.87 8.70 -19.92
C ALA A 130 -14.60 8.06 -18.73
N LEU A 131 -14.91 6.76 -18.80
CA LEU A 131 -15.52 6.01 -17.68
C LEU A 131 -14.58 5.90 -16.47
N LYS A 132 -13.28 5.63 -16.70
CA LYS A 132 -12.27 5.60 -15.62
C LYS A 132 -12.14 6.97 -14.96
N LEU A 133 -12.09 8.05 -15.74
CA LEU A 133 -12.06 9.42 -15.24
C LEU A 133 -13.32 9.76 -14.46
N GLY A 134 -14.50 9.39 -14.97
CA GLY A 134 -15.78 9.56 -14.28
C GLY A 134 -15.82 8.84 -12.93
N GLY A 135 -15.32 7.59 -12.88
CA GLY A 135 -15.18 6.84 -11.62
C GLY A 135 -14.28 7.54 -10.62
N LEU A 136 -13.13 8.06 -11.05
CA LEU A 136 -12.21 8.81 -10.18
C LEU A 136 -12.82 10.13 -9.69
N ALA A 137 -13.59 10.83 -10.54
CA ALA A 137 -14.33 12.03 -10.16
C ALA A 137 -15.41 11.75 -9.09
N LEU A 138 -16.13 10.62 -9.19
CA LEU A 138 -17.10 10.20 -8.17
C LEU A 138 -16.43 9.91 -6.83
N ILE A 139 -15.24 9.31 -6.84
CA ILE A 139 -14.44 9.11 -5.62
C ILE A 139 -14.05 10.46 -5.02
N GLY A 140 -13.62 11.42 -5.83
CA GLY A 140 -13.33 12.78 -5.39
C GLY A 140 -14.54 13.47 -4.74
N ALA A 141 -15.72 13.33 -5.35
CA ALA A 141 -16.98 13.83 -4.77
C ALA A 141 -17.30 13.16 -3.44
N GLY A 142 -17.11 11.83 -3.34
CA GLY A 142 -17.28 11.07 -2.09
C GLY A 142 -16.32 11.55 -0.98
N ILE A 143 -15.05 11.83 -1.30
CA ILE A 143 -14.08 12.39 -0.35
C ILE A 143 -14.57 13.76 0.16
N TRP A 144 -15.05 14.61 -0.73
CA TRP A 144 -15.60 15.92 -0.35
C TRP A 144 -16.80 15.79 0.60
N MET A 145 -17.71 14.83 0.35
CA MET A 145 -18.86 14.55 1.22
C MET A 145 -18.41 14.07 2.60
N ILE A 146 -17.49 13.10 2.66
CA ILE A 146 -16.93 12.55 3.91
C ILE A 146 -16.24 13.65 4.73
N ARG A 147 -15.59 14.61 4.07
CA ARG A 147 -14.94 15.74 4.75
C ARG A 147 -15.95 16.69 5.41
N LYS A 148 -17.16 16.78 4.86
CA LYS A 148 -18.19 17.72 5.32
C LYS A 148 -19.12 17.14 6.40
N GLY A 149 -19.27 15.81 6.46
CA GLY A 149 -20.06 15.09 7.47
C GLY A 149 -19.25 14.80 8.71
#